data_f4d9f282f00b419d326bf44124281804
#
_entry.id   f4d9f282f00b419d326bf44124281804
#
_cell.length_a   1.000
_cell.length_b   1.000
_cell.length_c   1.000
_cell.angle_alpha   90.00
_cell.angle_beta   90.00
_cell.angle_gamma   90.00
#
_symmetry.space_group_name_H-M   'P 1'
#
loop_
_entity.id
_entity.type
_entity.pdbx_description
1 polymer ?
#
loop_
_entity_poly.entity_id
_entity_poly.type
_entity_poly.pdbx_seq_one_letter_code
_entity_poly.pdbx_strand_id
1 'polypeptide(L)'
;SSFQIATFLIVKYTDFICKSISLYALIALIVHKMGRKAVSFLFYGISVVLTGLLLVAAVLCRYASSVSPGEGGFWATLALLMPVVLLANVVALVWWAVRRKWIVLLMPLVALVLNLGYISAMVQLPDFKDSGDPHDIRIATLNVNGFRRLGSMPATARAIAGMVNREQVDVLCLQEFMDSREFPADSIGKVFARRMPYFLHEGGAALASRYPVLDHKYVRFADTSNDYLRADLLVGGDTVRLFAVHLQTSGIAQLRHRFRKDYDRDAPVEQILGELEHNSSIRAGQVGEIRAEMDASPYPVILAGDFNDTPSSYTYRTMKGDMTDGFRDSGSGYGGTFRYLGGVLRIDYIFYDDAFEGIRYYMPQEDVSDHKAVVAELRFR
;
A
#
# COMPACT_ATOMS: atom_id res chain seq x y z
N SER A 1 0.95 18.50 -42.00
CA SER A 1 0.65 17.55 -40.94
C SER A 1 0.06 18.20 -39.69
N SER A 2 0.55 19.35 -39.20
CA SER A 2 -0.02 20.06 -38.04
C SER A 2 -1.45 20.57 -38.25
N PHE A 3 -1.79 20.92 -39.47
CA PHE A 3 -3.14 21.39 -39.83
C PHE A 3 -4.19 20.28 -39.82
N GLN A 4 -3.81 19.06 -40.20
CA GLN A 4 -4.70 17.88 -40.14
C GLN A 4 -5.02 17.43 -38.68
N ILE A 5 -4.06 17.55 -37.81
CA ILE A 5 -4.25 17.22 -36.38
C ILE A 5 -5.17 18.25 -35.70
N ALA A 6 -4.97 19.53 -35.98
CA ALA A 6 -5.84 20.59 -35.47
C ALA A 6 -7.30 20.44 -35.97
N THR A 7 -7.49 20.09 -37.24
CA THR A 7 -8.82 19.85 -37.82
C THR A 7 -9.48 18.61 -37.19
N PHE A 8 -8.72 17.53 -36.96
CA PHE A 8 -9.23 16.31 -36.31
C PHE A 8 -9.65 16.56 -34.86
N LEU A 9 -8.83 17.31 -34.10
CA LEU A 9 -9.15 17.67 -32.71
C LEU A 9 -10.38 18.58 -32.63
N ILE A 10 -10.49 19.58 -33.53
CA ILE A 10 -11.66 20.46 -33.61
C ILE A 10 -12.92 19.66 -33.91
N VAL A 11 -12.87 18.74 -34.90
CA VAL A 11 -14.02 17.87 -35.24
C VAL A 11 -14.41 16.96 -34.07
N LYS A 12 -13.45 16.34 -33.40
CA LYS A 12 -13.72 15.47 -32.24
C LYS A 12 -14.29 16.25 -31.03
N TYR A 13 -13.76 17.46 -30.81
CA TYR A 13 -14.24 18.35 -29.73
C TYR A 13 -15.62 18.91 -30.01
N THR A 14 -15.91 19.29 -31.29
CA THR A 14 -17.25 19.74 -31.70
C THR A 14 -18.27 18.60 -31.67
N ASP A 15 -17.90 17.37 -32.05
CA ASP A 15 -18.80 16.19 -31.92
C ASP A 15 -19.13 15.87 -30.47
N PHE A 16 -18.12 15.91 -29.57
CA PHE A 16 -18.32 15.74 -28.14
C PHE A 16 -19.21 16.84 -27.54
N ILE A 17 -18.97 18.11 -27.90
CA ILE A 17 -19.80 19.24 -27.46
C ILE A 17 -21.24 19.12 -28.02
N CYS A 18 -21.40 18.78 -29.29
CA CYS A 18 -22.72 18.58 -29.88
C CYS A 18 -23.50 17.43 -29.23
N LYS A 19 -22.84 16.31 -28.94
CA LYS A 19 -23.46 15.19 -28.23
C LYS A 19 -23.82 15.56 -26.78
N SER A 20 -22.97 16.33 -26.10
CA SER A 20 -23.24 16.83 -24.75
C SER A 20 -24.41 17.82 -24.74
N ILE A 21 -24.46 18.76 -25.68
CA ILE A 21 -25.56 19.72 -25.85
C ILE A 21 -26.86 18.98 -26.21
N SER A 22 -26.81 17.98 -27.09
CA SER A 22 -27.97 17.15 -27.42
C SER A 22 -28.51 16.39 -26.23
N LEU A 23 -27.62 15.83 -25.38
CA LEU A 23 -28.00 15.16 -24.14
C LEU A 23 -28.60 16.15 -23.13
N TYR A 24 -28.01 17.35 -22.96
CA TYR A 24 -28.57 18.39 -22.11
C TYR A 24 -29.94 18.86 -22.58
N ALA A 25 -30.10 19.07 -23.89
CA ALA A 25 -31.38 19.46 -24.48
C ALA A 25 -32.44 18.37 -24.28
N LEU A 26 -32.08 17.10 -24.43
CA LEU A 26 -32.97 15.97 -24.21
C LEU A 26 -33.36 15.87 -22.75
N ILE A 27 -32.40 15.99 -21.82
CA ILE A 27 -32.68 16.01 -20.37
C ILE A 27 -33.58 17.19 -20.01
N ALA A 28 -33.29 18.40 -20.51
CA ALA A 28 -34.09 19.58 -20.30
C ALA A 28 -35.53 19.42 -20.82
N LEU A 29 -35.70 18.81 -22.00
CA LEU A 29 -37.00 18.50 -22.57
C LEU A 29 -37.79 17.48 -21.75
N ILE A 30 -37.12 16.43 -21.25
CA ILE A 30 -37.73 15.41 -20.37
C ILE A 30 -38.14 16.07 -19.05
N VAL A 31 -37.26 16.88 -18.44
CA VAL A 31 -37.53 17.59 -17.17
C VAL A 31 -38.67 18.62 -17.35
N HIS A 32 -38.72 19.29 -18.48
CA HIS A 32 -39.79 20.25 -18.78
C HIS A 32 -41.17 19.59 -18.98
N LYS A 33 -41.21 18.38 -19.56
CA LYS A 33 -42.44 17.61 -19.74
C LYS A 33 -42.86 16.86 -18.47
N MET A 34 -41.92 16.58 -17.54
CA MET A 34 -42.19 15.95 -16.27
C MET A 34 -42.50 16.99 -15.21
N GLY A 35 -43.60 16.86 -14.50
CA GLY A 35 -43.88 17.72 -13.33
C GLY A 35 -42.82 17.57 -12.23
N ARG A 36 -42.58 18.61 -11.44
CA ARG A 36 -41.52 18.63 -10.36
C ARG A 36 -41.53 17.40 -9.46
N LYS A 37 -42.71 16.82 -9.18
CA LYS A 37 -42.83 15.60 -8.35
C LYS A 37 -42.23 14.37 -9.05
N ALA A 38 -42.50 14.22 -10.35
CA ALA A 38 -42.00 13.09 -11.14
C ALA A 38 -40.47 13.17 -11.32
N VAL A 39 -39.92 14.37 -11.53
CA VAL A 39 -38.46 14.61 -11.57
C VAL A 39 -37.81 14.26 -10.23
N SER A 40 -38.39 14.73 -9.11
CA SER A 40 -37.88 14.41 -7.78
C SER A 40 -37.91 12.90 -7.48
N PHE A 41 -38.98 12.21 -7.90
CA PHE A 41 -39.10 10.76 -7.75
C PHE A 41 -38.05 10.01 -8.59
N LEU A 42 -37.80 10.44 -9.83
CA LEU A 42 -36.77 9.86 -10.69
C LEU A 42 -35.37 10.02 -10.08
N PHE A 43 -35.00 11.24 -9.63
CA PHE A 43 -33.72 11.48 -8.95
C PHE A 43 -33.57 10.68 -7.67
N TYR A 44 -34.62 10.55 -6.90
CA TYR A 44 -34.61 9.70 -5.71
C TYR A 44 -34.34 8.23 -6.09
N GLY A 45 -35.05 7.69 -7.09
CA GLY A 45 -34.86 6.32 -7.56
C GLY A 45 -33.45 6.06 -8.07
N ILE A 46 -32.91 6.96 -8.93
CA ILE A 46 -31.53 6.90 -9.41
C ILE A 46 -30.54 6.89 -8.24
N SER A 47 -30.70 7.79 -7.26
CA SER A 47 -29.82 7.88 -6.10
C SER A 47 -29.85 6.59 -5.25
N VAL A 48 -31.03 5.97 -5.09
CA VAL A 48 -31.15 4.68 -4.38
C VAL A 48 -30.41 3.57 -5.13
N VAL A 49 -30.60 3.47 -6.46
CA VAL A 49 -29.91 2.47 -7.31
C VAL A 49 -28.39 2.66 -7.23
N LEU A 50 -27.90 3.89 -7.38
CA LEU A 50 -26.46 4.18 -7.29
C LEU A 50 -25.90 3.80 -5.90
N THR A 51 -26.65 4.06 -4.83
CA THR A 51 -26.24 3.64 -3.48
C THR A 51 -26.19 2.11 -3.35
N GLY A 52 -27.14 1.40 -3.94
CA GLY A 52 -27.13 -0.06 -4.01
C GLY A 52 -25.92 -0.60 -4.79
N LEU A 53 -25.59 0.03 -5.92
CA LEU A 53 -24.39 -0.34 -6.71
C LEU A 53 -23.09 -0.08 -5.91
N LEU A 54 -23.01 1.00 -5.12
CA LEU A 54 -21.87 1.27 -4.24
C LEU A 54 -21.72 0.20 -3.14
N LEU A 55 -22.82 -0.27 -2.57
CA LEU A 55 -22.79 -1.39 -1.62
C LEU A 55 -22.26 -2.66 -2.30
N VAL A 56 -22.78 -3.01 -3.48
CA VAL A 56 -22.29 -4.17 -4.25
C VAL A 56 -20.80 -4.02 -4.56
N ALA A 57 -20.36 -2.86 -5.03
CA ALA A 57 -18.96 -2.59 -5.29
C ALA A 57 -18.09 -2.79 -4.03
N ALA A 58 -18.53 -2.32 -2.87
CA ALA A 58 -17.80 -2.48 -1.60
C ALA A 58 -17.68 -3.97 -1.19
N VAL A 59 -18.73 -4.77 -1.42
CA VAL A 59 -18.72 -6.22 -1.19
C VAL A 59 -17.75 -6.92 -2.16
N LEU A 60 -17.80 -6.56 -3.45
CA LEU A 60 -16.89 -7.13 -4.46
C LEU A 60 -15.43 -6.76 -4.19
N CYS A 61 -15.13 -5.52 -3.83
CA CYS A 61 -13.79 -5.10 -3.42
C CYS A 61 -13.28 -5.89 -2.20
N ARG A 62 -14.13 -6.12 -1.20
CA ARG A 62 -13.79 -6.98 -0.06
C ARG A 62 -13.49 -8.42 -0.48
N TYR A 63 -14.34 -8.99 -1.35
CA TYR A 63 -14.16 -10.36 -1.85
C TYR A 63 -12.87 -10.50 -2.67
N ALA A 64 -12.47 -9.45 -3.38
CA ALA A 64 -11.25 -9.41 -4.21
C ALA A 64 -9.99 -9.84 -3.45
N SER A 65 -9.88 -9.51 -2.15
CA SER A 65 -8.75 -9.97 -1.32
C SER A 65 -8.66 -11.49 -1.14
N SER A 66 -9.74 -12.23 -1.46
CA SER A 66 -9.83 -13.68 -1.29
C SER A 66 -9.53 -14.46 -2.57
N VAL A 67 -9.46 -13.76 -3.70
CA VAL A 67 -9.26 -14.38 -5.03
C VAL A 67 -7.81 -14.16 -5.47
N SER A 68 -7.14 -15.25 -5.84
CA SER A 68 -5.79 -15.17 -6.38
C SER A 68 -5.79 -14.40 -7.71
N PRO A 69 -4.89 -13.42 -7.90
CA PRO A 69 -4.78 -12.71 -9.18
C PRO A 69 -4.52 -13.62 -10.39
N GLY A 70 -3.95 -14.81 -10.18
CA GLY A 70 -3.79 -15.82 -11.24
C GLY A 70 -5.11 -16.35 -11.82
N GLU A 71 -6.23 -16.13 -11.13
CA GLU A 71 -7.58 -16.53 -11.58
C GLU A 71 -8.31 -15.40 -12.35
N GLY A 72 -7.66 -14.24 -12.54
CA GLY A 72 -8.18 -13.11 -13.29
C GLY A 72 -7.88 -11.76 -12.65
N GLY A 73 -7.21 -10.88 -13.41
CA GLY A 73 -6.71 -9.59 -12.90
C GLY A 73 -7.75 -8.56 -12.56
N PHE A 74 -8.99 -8.75 -12.97
CA PHE A 74 -10.13 -7.92 -12.57
C PHE A 74 -10.20 -7.75 -11.04
N TRP A 75 -9.93 -8.80 -10.27
CA TRP A 75 -9.98 -8.76 -8.80
C TRP A 75 -8.90 -7.88 -8.18
N ALA A 76 -7.68 -7.90 -8.74
CA ALA A 76 -6.59 -7.02 -8.27
C ALA A 76 -6.93 -5.54 -8.49
N THR A 77 -7.53 -5.21 -9.65
CA THR A 77 -8.01 -3.85 -9.95
C THR A 77 -9.13 -3.43 -9.00
N LEU A 78 -10.09 -4.31 -8.71
CA LEU A 78 -11.15 -4.03 -7.74
C LEU A 78 -10.59 -3.77 -6.33
N ALA A 79 -9.63 -4.56 -5.88
CA ALA A 79 -8.97 -4.35 -4.60
C ALA A 79 -8.37 -2.93 -4.51
N LEU A 80 -7.72 -2.46 -5.57
CA LEU A 80 -7.12 -1.13 -5.64
C LEU A 80 -8.17 0.01 -5.57
N LEU A 81 -9.40 -0.23 -6.02
CA LEU A 81 -10.49 0.75 -5.98
C LEU A 81 -11.16 0.88 -4.61
N MET A 82 -10.85 0.03 -3.65
CA MET A 82 -11.46 0.01 -2.31
C MET A 82 -11.52 1.41 -1.64
N PRO A 83 -10.43 2.21 -1.57
CA PRO A 83 -10.49 3.52 -0.90
C PRO A 83 -11.50 4.47 -1.55
N VAL A 84 -11.59 4.46 -2.89
CA VAL A 84 -12.54 5.30 -3.63
C VAL A 84 -13.98 4.86 -3.37
N VAL A 85 -14.24 3.55 -3.40
CA VAL A 85 -15.56 2.97 -3.15
C VAL A 85 -16.03 3.26 -1.72
N LEU A 86 -15.14 3.15 -0.73
CA LEU A 86 -15.49 3.47 0.66
C LEU A 86 -15.71 4.96 0.88
N LEU A 87 -14.90 5.83 0.27
CA LEU A 87 -15.14 7.28 0.32
C LEU A 87 -16.50 7.64 -0.28
N ALA A 88 -16.87 7.04 -1.42
CA ALA A 88 -18.18 7.24 -2.02
C ALA A 88 -19.32 6.76 -1.11
N ASN A 89 -19.13 5.64 -0.38
CA ASN A 89 -20.09 5.17 0.62
C ASN A 89 -20.21 6.13 1.82
N VAL A 90 -19.10 6.74 2.29
CA VAL A 90 -19.14 7.80 3.33
C VAL A 90 -19.94 9.00 2.84
N VAL A 91 -19.73 9.45 1.61
CA VAL A 91 -20.50 10.55 1.00
C VAL A 91 -21.98 10.19 0.91
N ALA A 92 -22.31 8.96 0.46
CA ALA A 92 -23.68 8.48 0.40
C ALA A 92 -24.33 8.40 1.79
N LEU A 93 -23.58 7.97 2.82
CA LEU A 93 -24.06 7.91 4.21
C LEU A 93 -24.47 9.31 4.70
N VAL A 94 -23.59 10.30 4.51
CA VAL A 94 -23.85 11.71 4.89
C VAL A 94 -25.05 12.26 4.11
N TRP A 95 -25.12 12.01 2.80
CA TRP A 95 -26.21 12.43 1.94
C TRP A 95 -27.57 11.92 2.43
N TRP A 96 -27.68 10.63 2.73
CA TRP A 96 -28.92 10.03 3.19
C TRP A 96 -29.27 10.44 4.62
N ALA A 97 -28.30 10.69 5.49
CA ALA A 97 -28.52 11.24 6.83
C ALA A 97 -29.12 12.64 6.76
N VAL A 98 -28.56 13.55 5.94
CA VAL A 98 -29.10 14.90 5.71
C VAL A 98 -30.52 14.85 5.12
N ARG A 99 -30.78 13.92 4.21
CA ARG A 99 -32.11 13.69 3.62
C ARG A 99 -33.09 12.97 4.56
N ARG A 100 -32.64 12.52 5.74
CA ARG A 100 -33.42 11.75 6.73
C ARG A 100 -34.07 10.49 6.15
N LYS A 101 -33.39 9.82 5.21
CA LYS A 101 -33.83 8.57 4.57
C LYS A 101 -33.16 7.36 5.22
N TRP A 102 -33.55 7.07 6.45
CA TRP A 102 -32.90 6.12 7.36
C TRP A 102 -32.79 4.69 6.79
N ILE A 103 -33.80 4.22 6.03
CA ILE A 103 -33.78 2.88 5.43
C ILE A 103 -32.69 2.80 4.34
N VAL A 104 -32.58 3.82 3.48
CA VAL A 104 -31.56 3.83 2.41
C VAL A 104 -30.16 4.03 2.99
N LEU A 105 -30.03 4.78 4.07
CA LEU A 105 -28.79 5.00 4.81
C LEU A 105 -28.17 3.67 5.30
N LEU A 106 -28.97 2.64 5.54
CA LEU A 106 -28.45 1.33 5.94
C LEU A 106 -27.51 0.73 4.89
N MET A 107 -27.70 1.02 3.61
CA MET A 107 -26.85 0.46 2.54
C MET A 107 -25.38 0.91 2.68
N PRO A 108 -25.04 2.21 2.68
CA PRO A 108 -23.66 2.65 2.86
C PRO A 108 -23.15 2.32 4.28
N LEU A 109 -24.00 2.31 5.30
CA LEU A 109 -23.58 1.86 6.64
C LEU A 109 -23.12 0.42 6.64
N VAL A 110 -23.88 -0.50 6.02
CA VAL A 110 -23.50 -1.93 5.87
C VAL A 110 -22.21 -2.05 5.07
N ALA A 111 -22.04 -1.28 3.97
CA ALA A 111 -20.80 -1.27 3.20
C ALA A 111 -19.57 -0.93 4.06
N LEU A 112 -19.68 0.10 4.91
CA LEU A 112 -18.60 0.52 5.82
C LEU A 112 -18.34 -0.51 6.91
N VAL A 113 -19.38 -1.04 7.55
CA VAL A 113 -19.26 -2.08 8.60
C VAL A 113 -18.60 -3.35 8.06
N LEU A 114 -19.00 -3.82 6.89
CA LEU A 114 -18.38 -4.99 6.25
C LEU A 114 -16.89 -4.78 5.95
N ASN A 115 -16.45 -3.55 5.77
CA ASN A 115 -15.07 -3.19 5.44
C ASN A 115 -14.28 -2.58 6.61
N LEU A 116 -14.75 -2.74 7.87
CA LEU A 116 -14.03 -2.28 9.06
C LEU A 116 -12.60 -2.83 9.13
N GLY A 117 -12.37 -4.06 8.65
CA GLY A 117 -11.03 -4.64 8.57
C GLY A 117 -10.06 -3.84 7.69
N TYR A 118 -10.52 -3.36 6.54
CA TYR A 118 -9.74 -2.46 5.68
C TYR A 118 -9.59 -1.08 6.31
N ILE A 119 -10.69 -0.52 6.84
CA ILE A 119 -10.68 0.81 7.47
C ILE A 119 -9.68 0.83 8.62
N SER A 120 -9.69 -0.19 9.49
CA SER A 120 -8.73 -0.30 10.60
C SER A 120 -7.28 -0.53 10.16
N ALA A 121 -7.06 -1.10 8.97
CA ALA A 121 -5.72 -1.21 8.39
C ALA A 121 -5.22 0.13 7.80
N MET A 122 -6.09 1.11 7.57
CA MET A 122 -5.74 2.42 7.00
C MET A 122 -5.79 3.54 8.02
N VAL A 123 -6.66 3.45 9.02
CA VAL A 123 -6.87 4.49 10.02
C VAL A 123 -7.03 3.87 11.39
N GLN A 124 -6.23 4.33 12.34
CA GLN A 124 -6.34 4.00 13.76
C GLN A 124 -6.63 5.26 14.58
N LEU A 125 -7.44 5.11 15.61
CA LEU A 125 -7.64 6.18 16.57
C LEU A 125 -6.32 6.45 17.30
N PRO A 126 -6.06 7.71 17.73
CA PRO A 126 -4.88 7.99 18.52
C PRO A 126 -4.84 7.08 19.75
N ASP A 127 -3.79 6.27 19.85
CA ASP A 127 -3.52 5.53 21.07
C ASP A 127 -2.66 6.40 21.98
N PHE A 128 -3.11 6.56 23.23
CA PHE A 128 -2.41 7.32 24.26
C PHE A 128 -1.50 6.41 25.09
N LYS A 129 -1.15 5.21 24.57
CA LYS A 129 -0.13 4.36 25.23
C LYS A 129 1.16 5.16 25.36
N ASP A 130 1.76 5.08 26.54
CA ASP A 130 2.97 5.82 26.85
C ASP A 130 4.14 5.28 26.01
N SER A 131 4.89 6.19 25.36
CA SER A 131 6.07 5.83 24.56
C SER A 131 7.25 5.28 25.41
N GLY A 132 7.04 5.07 26.68
CA GLY A 132 8.02 4.55 27.65
C GLY A 132 7.83 3.10 28.04
N ASP A 133 6.84 2.38 27.50
CA ASP A 133 6.66 0.97 27.80
C ASP A 133 7.89 0.14 27.36
N PRO A 134 8.35 -0.81 28.20
CA PRO A 134 9.48 -1.65 27.83
C PRO A 134 9.17 -2.49 26.59
N HIS A 135 10.14 -2.57 25.70
CA HIS A 135 10.12 -3.40 24.49
C HIS A 135 11.42 -4.18 24.37
N ASP A 136 11.39 -5.31 23.68
CA ASP A 136 12.56 -6.17 23.50
C ASP A 136 13.25 -5.91 22.16
N ILE A 137 12.49 -5.53 21.13
CA ILE A 137 13.01 -5.22 19.82
C ILE A 137 12.26 -4.06 19.17
N ARG A 138 13.01 -3.09 18.62
CA ARG A 138 12.50 -2.02 17.76
C ARG A 138 12.97 -2.24 16.33
N ILE A 139 12.04 -2.63 15.47
CA ILE A 139 12.31 -2.94 14.07
C ILE A 139 11.78 -1.83 13.16
N ALA A 140 12.54 -1.50 12.13
CA ALA A 140 12.13 -0.59 11.07
C ALA A 140 12.23 -1.24 9.70
N THR A 141 11.37 -0.82 8.77
CA THR A 141 11.48 -1.13 7.34
C THR A 141 11.39 0.15 6.51
N LEU A 142 12.16 0.21 5.44
CA LEU A 142 12.20 1.35 4.51
C LEU A 142 12.67 0.93 3.13
N ASN A 143 11.83 1.12 2.12
CA ASN A 143 12.28 1.16 0.74
C ASN A 143 13.09 2.45 0.53
N VAL A 144 14.38 2.34 0.19
CA VAL A 144 15.31 3.48 0.11
C VAL A 144 15.42 4.10 -1.28
N ASN A 145 14.73 3.52 -2.27
CA ASN A 145 14.75 3.99 -3.67
C ASN A 145 16.18 4.32 -4.16
N GLY A 146 17.11 3.38 -3.95
CA GLY A 146 18.52 3.53 -4.31
C GLY A 146 19.23 4.71 -3.64
N PHE A 147 18.77 5.18 -2.48
CA PHE A 147 19.32 6.33 -1.74
C PHE A 147 19.34 7.65 -2.53
N ARG A 148 18.36 7.88 -3.42
CA ARG A 148 18.38 9.03 -4.36
C ARG A 148 17.75 10.31 -3.80
N ARG A 149 17.04 10.25 -2.65
CA ARG A 149 16.15 11.34 -2.19
C ARG A 149 16.85 12.66 -1.93
N LEU A 150 18.01 12.65 -1.27
CA LEU A 150 18.73 13.88 -0.87
C LEU A 150 19.88 14.24 -1.83
N GLY A 151 19.75 13.90 -3.10
CA GLY A 151 20.69 14.27 -4.16
C GLY A 151 21.98 13.45 -4.19
N SER A 152 22.32 12.71 -3.14
CA SER A 152 23.45 11.77 -3.13
C SER A 152 23.21 10.61 -2.17
N MET A 153 23.76 9.41 -2.53
CA MET A 153 23.66 8.22 -1.69
C MET A 153 24.25 8.43 -0.29
N PRO A 154 25.47 9.02 -0.13
CA PRO A 154 26.03 9.25 1.20
C PRO A 154 25.21 10.21 2.07
N ALA A 155 24.58 11.24 1.48
CA ALA A 155 23.72 12.15 2.22
C ALA A 155 22.44 11.45 2.72
N THR A 156 21.80 10.69 1.83
CA THR A 156 20.59 9.95 2.16
C THR A 156 20.86 8.85 3.20
N ALA A 157 21.94 8.07 3.02
CA ALA A 157 22.32 7.02 3.98
C ALA A 157 22.60 7.60 5.38
N ARG A 158 23.33 8.74 5.47
CA ARG A 158 23.57 9.43 6.75
C ARG A 158 22.30 9.97 7.39
N ALA A 159 21.36 10.49 6.60
CA ALA A 159 20.08 10.95 7.12
C ALA A 159 19.25 9.78 7.69
N ILE A 160 19.24 8.63 7.00
CA ILE A 160 18.58 7.40 7.49
C ILE A 160 19.26 6.93 8.80
N ALA A 161 20.61 6.92 8.87
CA ALA A 161 21.31 6.56 10.10
C ALA A 161 21.02 7.54 11.24
N GLY A 162 20.86 8.84 10.92
CA GLY A 162 20.41 9.85 11.89
C GLY A 162 19.01 9.52 12.44
N MET A 163 18.08 9.16 11.59
CA MET A 163 16.74 8.68 11.98
C MET A 163 16.84 7.44 12.87
N VAL A 164 17.56 6.41 12.42
CA VAL A 164 17.79 5.17 13.19
C VAL A 164 18.31 5.42 14.59
N ASN A 165 19.28 6.36 14.71
CA ASN A 165 19.84 6.72 16.01
C ASN A 165 18.84 7.49 16.90
N ARG A 166 18.05 8.42 16.34
CA ARG A 166 17.04 9.17 17.12
C ARG A 166 15.91 8.25 17.58
N GLU A 167 15.42 7.43 16.66
CA GLU A 167 14.34 6.48 16.94
C GLU A 167 14.81 5.23 17.71
N GLN A 168 16.12 5.11 17.98
CA GLN A 168 16.70 3.97 18.69
C GLN A 168 16.34 2.61 18.06
N VAL A 169 16.30 2.52 16.72
CA VAL A 169 15.99 1.28 15.97
C VAL A 169 17.07 0.22 16.23
N ASP A 170 16.67 -1.00 16.49
CA ASP A 170 17.57 -2.14 16.74
C ASP A 170 17.80 -2.98 15.48
N VAL A 171 16.79 -3.04 14.58
CA VAL A 171 16.88 -3.77 13.31
C VAL A 171 16.26 -2.92 12.20
N LEU A 172 16.97 -2.75 11.09
CA LEU A 172 16.53 -2.00 9.92
C LEU A 172 16.55 -2.87 8.68
N CYS A 173 15.37 -3.07 8.08
CA CYS A 173 15.18 -3.73 6.78
C CYS A 173 15.15 -2.68 5.67
N LEU A 174 15.97 -2.85 4.65
CA LEU A 174 16.06 -1.94 3.52
C LEU A 174 15.69 -2.66 2.22
N GLN A 175 14.81 -2.06 1.42
CA GLN A 175 14.42 -2.50 0.09
C GLN A 175 14.93 -1.49 -0.96
N GLU A 176 15.06 -1.92 -2.20
CA GLU A 176 15.70 -1.17 -3.28
C GLU A 176 17.09 -0.63 -2.88
N PHE A 177 17.82 -1.45 -2.11
CA PHE A 177 19.18 -1.14 -1.75
C PHE A 177 20.03 -1.12 -3.01
N MET A 178 20.78 -0.06 -3.17
CA MET A 178 21.76 0.09 -4.24
C MET A 178 23.07 0.64 -3.66
N ASP A 179 24.17 0.20 -4.23
CA ASP A 179 25.48 0.76 -3.95
C ASP A 179 26.14 1.27 -5.25
N SER A 180 27.31 1.86 -5.14
CA SER A 180 28.10 2.32 -6.27
C SER A 180 29.58 2.10 -6.03
N ARG A 181 30.40 2.23 -7.08
CA ARG A 181 31.86 2.19 -6.93
C ARG A 181 32.39 3.26 -5.97
N GLU A 182 31.75 4.45 -5.94
CA GLU A 182 32.15 5.57 -5.11
C GLU A 182 31.65 5.43 -3.66
N PHE A 183 30.55 4.69 -3.46
CA PHE A 183 29.96 4.45 -2.16
C PHE A 183 29.44 3.00 -2.07
N PRO A 184 30.38 2.03 -1.90
CA PRO A 184 30.05 0.62 -1.87
C PRO A 184 29.29 0.22 -0.62
N ALA A 185 28.64 -0.95 -0.66
CA ALA A 185 27.79 -1.49 0.41
C ALA A 185 28.50 -1.49 1.79
N ASP A 186 29.77 -1.85 1.85
CA ASP A 186 30.56 -1.80 3.09
C ASP A 186 30.65 -0.37 3.68
N SER A 187 30.72 0.64 2.82
CA SER A 187 30.73 2.04 3.26
C SER A 187 29.35 2.46 3.77
N ILE A 188 28.28 1.96 3.16
CA ILE A 188 26.90 2.15 3.63
C ILE A 188 26.74 1.44 4.99
N GLY A 189 27.18 0.19 5.13
CA GLY A 189 27.14 -0.56 6.39
C GLY A 189 27.86 0.17 7.54
N LYS A 190 29.03 0.79 7.27
CA LYS A 190 29.76 1.58 8.26
C LYS A 190 28.97 2.79 8.76
N VAL A 191 28.04 3.35 7.98
CA VAL A 191 27.19 4.48 8.42
C VAL A 191 26.24 4.03 9.53
N PHE A 192 25.80 2.77 9.51
CA PHE A 192 24.90 2.19 10.53
C PHE A 192 25.65 1.54 11.70
N ALA A 193 26.95 1.18 11.52
CA ALA A 193 27.71 0.34 12.43
C ALA A 193 27.79 0.83 13.88
N ARG A 194 27.61 2.14 14.14
CA ARG A 194 27.61 2.70 15.50
C ARG A 194 26.55 2.07 16.39
N ARG A 195 25.37 1.78 15.84
CA ARG A 195 24.24 1.19 16.56
C ARG A 195 24.00 -0.26 16.15
N MET A 196 24.18 -0.56 14.87
CA MET A 196 23.89 -1.86 14.26
C MET A 196 25.17 -2.42 13.63
N PRO A 197 26.00 -3.15 14.42
CA PRO A 197 27.30 -3.67 13.96
C PRO A 197 27.18 -4.82 12.96
N TYR A 198 26.03 -5.47 12.88
CA TYR A 198 25.78 -6.54 11.95
C TYR A 198 25.08 -5.97 10.70
N PHE A 199 25.71 -6.13 9.55
CA PHE A 199 25.17 -5.65 8.28
C PHE A 199 25.25 -6.76 7.23
N LEU A 200 24.09 -7.08 6.65
CA LEU A 200 23.93 -8.00 5.52
C LEU A 200 23.43 -7.23 4.32
N HIS A 201 23.94 -7.58 3.14
CA HIS A 201 23.48 -7.02 1.88
C HIS A 201 23.60 -8.08 0.79
N GLU A 202 22.51 -8.35 0.09
CA GLU A 202 22.47 -9.15 -1.12
C GLU A 202 21.38 -8.61 -2.06
N GLY A 203 21.72 -8.45 -3.35
CA GLY A 203 20.79 -7.92 -4.35
C GLY A 203 20.21 -6.55 -3.99
N GLY A 204 18.87 -6.45 -4.01
CA GLY A 204 18.12 -5.25 -3.61
C GLY A 204 17.76 -5.19 -2.13
N ALA A 205 18.12 -6.21 -1.35
CA ALA A 205 17.81 -6.28 0.08
C ALA A 205 19.05 -6.01 0.95
N ALA A 206 18.85 -5.27 2.05
CA ALA A 206 19.87 -5.17 3.08
C ALA A 206 19.22 -5.16 4.48
N LEU A 207 20.00 -5.63 5.46
CA LEU A 207 19.63 -5.68 6.86
C LEU A 207 20.76 -5.10 7.70
N ALA A 208 20.45 -4.13 8.56
CA ALA A 208 21.35 -3.72 9.61
C ALA A 208 20.74 -4.12 10.96
N SER A 209 21.53 -4.74 11.83
CA SER A 209 21.05 -5.27 13.11
C SER A 209 22.00 -4.93 14.26
N ARG A 210 21.41 -4.62 15.40
CA ARG A 210 22.09 -4.56 16.70
C ARG A 210 22.38 -5.98 17.24
N TYR A 211 21.54 -6.93 16.85
CA TYR A 211 21.60 -8.32 17.31
C TYR A 211 22.46 -9.17 16.38
N PRO A 212 23.16 -10.18 16.93
CA PRO A 212 23.89 -11.15 16.10
C PRO A 212 22.96 -11.83 15.09
N VAL A 213 23.46 -12.02 13.89
CA VAL A 213 22.82 -12.82 12.85
C VAL A 213 23.38 -14.21 12.91
N LEU A 214 22.54 -15.20 13.23
CA LEU A 214 22.92 -16.62 13.38
C LEU A 214 22.94 -17.35 12.05
N ASP A 215 21.97 -17.05 11.19
CA ASP A 215 21.83 -17.60 9.84
C ASP A 215 21.10 -16.59 8.94
N HIS A 216 21.30 -16.68 7.65
CA HIS A 216 20.55 -15.90 6.67
C HIS A 216 20.43 -16.62 5.35
N LYS A 217 19.41 -16.24 4.57
CA LYS A 217 19.13 -16.72 3.23
C LYS A 217 18.61 -15.57 2.39
N TYR A 218 19.22 -15.38 1.23
CA TYR A 218 18.74 -14.44 0.22
C TYR A 218 18.06 -15.22 -0.91
N VAL A 219 16.93 -14.72 -1.36
CA VAL A 219 16.19 -15.27 -2.49
C VAL A 219 15.80 -14.16 -3.44
N ARG A 220 16.28 -14.25 -4.67
CA ARG A 220 15.82 -13.43 -5.78
C ARG A 220 14.73 -14.18 -6.53
N PHE A 221 13.59 -13.55 -6.72
CA PHE A 221 12.53 -14.16 -7.51
C PHE A 221 12.89 -14.20 -9.00
N ALA A 222 12.55 -15.32 -9.64
CA ALA A 222 12.81 -15.51 -11.06
C ALA A 222 12.16 -14.40 -11.90
N ASP A 223 12.85 -13.97 -12.95
CA ASP A 223 12.38 -13.00 -13.95
C ASP A 223 11.96 -11.63 -13.40
N THR A 224 12.35 -11.30 -12.16
CA THR A 224 12.07 -10.02 -11.53
C THR A 224 13.32 -9.39 -10.91
N SER A 225 13.21 -8.11 -10.49
CA SER A 225 14.23 -7.45 -9.67
C SER A 225 13.91 -7.52 -8.16
N ASN A 226 12.84 -8.22 -7.79
CA ASN A 226 12.36 -8.33 -6.43
C ASN A 226 12.99 -9.51 -5.72
N ASP A 227 13.07 -9.40 -4.41
CA ASP A 227 13.79 -10.34 -3.57
C ASP A 227 13.24 -10.34 -2.13
N TYR A 228 13.71 -11.28 -1.34
CA TYR A 228 13.62 -11.20 0.12
C TYR A 228 14.89 -11.71 0.78
N LEU A 229 15.17 -11.20 1.95
CA LEU A 229 16.22 -11.63 2.85
C LEU A 229 15.58 -12.18 4.13
N ARG A 230 15.81 -13.48 4.41
CA ARG A 230 15.50 -14.09 5.69
C ARG A 230 16.74 -14.02 6.57
N ALA A 231 16.58 -13.63 7.83
CA ALA A 231 17.66 -13.63 8.81
C ALA A 231 17.16 -14.18 10.16
N ASP A 232 17.95 -15.02 10.79
CA ASP A 232 17.73 -15.53 12.16
C ASP A 232 18.58 -14.70 13.12
N LEU A 233 17.91 -13.93 13.97
CA LEU A 233 18.51 -12.98 14.90
C LEU A 233 18.48 -13.50 16.34
N LEU A 234 19.57 -13.31 17.10
CA LEU A 234 19.61 -13.63 18.53
C LEU A 234 19.17 -12.42 19.35
N VAL A 235 17.92 -12.41 19.82
CA VAL A 235 17.31 -11.33 20.59
C VAL A 235 17.03 -11.78 22.01
N GLY A 236 17.70 -11.19 23.00
CA GLY A 236 17.46 -11.52 24.41
C GLY A 236 17.76 -12.98 24.84
N GLY A 237 18.40 -13.76 23.97
CA GLY A 237 18.66 -15.19 24.17
C GLY A 237 17.77 -16.09 23.30
N ASP A 238 16.73 -15.57 22.70
CA ASP A 238 15.82 -16.27 21.80
C ASP A 238 16.17 -16.01 20.34
N THR A 239 15.89 -16.99 19.47
CA THR A 239 16.06 -16.83 18.03
C THR A 239 14.76 -16.31 17.42
N VAL A 240 14.85 -15.20 16.69
CA VAL A 240 13.73 -14.58 15.93
C VAL A 240 14.04 -14.67 14.45
N ARG A 241 13.11 -15.21 13.67
CA ARG A 241 13.21 -15.25 12.21
C ARG A 241 12.56 -14.03 11.60
N LEU A 242 13.37 -13.23 10.92
CA LEU A 242 12.94 -12.02 10.25
C LEU A 242 12.95 -12.23 8.72
N PHE A 243 11.84 -11.86 8.08
CA PHE A 243 11.75 -11.74 6.62
C PHE A 243 11.71 -10.27 6.23
N ALA A 244 12.73 -9.81 5.51
CA ALA A 244 12.77 -8.49 4.88
C ALA A 244 12.42 -8.66 3.40
N VAL A 245 11.24 -8.17 2.97
CA VAL A 245 10.68 -8.49 1.66
C VAL A 245 10.51 -7.26 0.78
N HIS A 246 10.71 -7.45 -0.54
CA HIS A 246 10.32 -6.49 -1.57
C HIS A 246 9.61 -7.24 -2.70
N LEU A 247 8.29 -7.06 -2.79
CA LEU A 247 7.46 -7.77 -3.77
C LEU A 247 7.31 -6.98 -5.07
N GLN A 248 6.86 -7.67 -6.12
CA GLN A 248 6.64 -7.10 -7.45
C GLN A 248 5.82 -5.82 -7.38
N THR A 249 6.33 -4.78 -8.03
CA THR A 249 5.65 -3.48 -8.08
C THR A 249 4.29 -3.58 -8.77
N SER A 250 3.34 -2.76 -8.33
CA SER A 250 2.05 -2.62 -9.01
C SER A 250 2.13 -1.83 -10.32
N GLY A 251 3.26 -1.16 -10.59
CA GLY A 251 3.43 -0.31 -11.78
C GLY A 251 2.80 1.09 -11.68
N ILE A 252 2.15 1.43 -10.58
CA ILE A 252 1.45 2.73 -10.41
C ILE A 252 2.39 3.93 -10.52
N ALA A 253 3.62 3.82 -10.00
CA ALA A 253 4.61 4.87 -10.09
C ALA A 253 5.08 5.09 -11.54
N GLN A 254 5.27 4.00 -12.30
CA GLN A 254 5.64 4.03 -13.71
C GLN A 254 4.53 4.63 -14.58
N LEU A 255 3.26 4.30 -14.30
CA LEU A 255 2.10 4.90 -14.98
C LEU A 255 2.10 6.42 -14.81
N ARG A 256 2.29 6.91 -13.58
CA ARG A 256 2.38 8.37 -13.34
C ARG A 256 3.51 9.03 -14.11
N HIS A 257 4.67 8.39 -14.23
CA HIS A 257 5.81 8.93 -14.97
C HIS A 257 5.50 9.03 -16.48
N ARG A 258 4.81 8.04 -17.04
CA ARG A 258 4.33 8.05 -18.43
C ARG A 258 3.36 9.20 -18.66
N PHE A 259 2.35 9.38 -17.80
CA PHE A 259 1.37 10.49 -17.91
C PHE A 259 2.00 11.88 -17.75
N ARG A 260 3.09 12.02 -17.00
CA ARG A 260 3.73 13.31 -16.73
C ARG A 260 4.66 13.78 -17.87
N LYS A 261 5.23 12.86 -18.63
CA LYS A 261 6.23 13.16 -19.68
C LYS A 261 5.64 13.38 -21.07
N ASP A 262 4.33 13.55 -21.27
CA ASP A 262 3.63 13.64 -22.56
C ASP A 262 3.86 12.44 -23.50
N TYR A 263 4.46 11.38 -23.04
CA TYR A 263 4.91 10.26 -23.88
C TYR A 263 3.81 9.27 -24.22
N ASP A 264 2.69 9.24 -23.48
CA ASP A 264 1.61 8.29 -23.80
C ASP A 264 0.30 8.63 -23.06
N ARG A 265 -0.28 9.80 -23.34
CA ARG A 265 -1.63 10.15 -22.83
C ARG A 265 -2.71 9.24 -23.40
N ASP A 266 -2.37 8.48 -24.44
CA ASP A 266 -3.28 7.62 -25.19
C ASP A 266 -3.03 6.11 -24.91
N ALA A 267 -2.28 5.74 -23.84
CA ALA A 267 -2.18 4.34 -23.48
C ALA A 267 -3.59 3.78 -23.22
N PRO A 268 -4.01 2.75 -23.96
CA PRO A 268 -5.33 2.15 -23.77
C PRO A 268 -5.51 1.71 -22.31
N VAL A 269 -6.67 1.95 -21.74
CA VAL A 269 -6.99 1.51 -20.35
C VAL A 269 -6.75 0.01 -20.21
N GLU A 270 -6.99 -0.75 -21.27
CA GLU A 270 -6.74 -2.19 -21.35
C GLU A 270 -5.26 -2.54 -21.09
N GLN A 271 -4.31 -1.74 -21.61
CA GLN A 271 -2.89 -1.98 -21.35
C GLN A 271 -2.54 -1.74 -19.89
N ILE A 272 -3.08 -0.67 -19.28
CA ILE A 272 -2.87 -0.36 -17.86
C ILE A 272 -3.41 -1.49 -16.97
N LEU A 273 -4.62 -1.94 -17.28
CA LEU A 273 -5.25 -3.04 -16.55
C LEU A 273 -4.45 -4.34 -16.72
N GLY A 274 -3.97 -4.64 -17.94
CA GLY A 274 -3.14 -5.82 -18.21
C GLY A 274 -1.80 -5.78 -17.46
N GLU A 275 -1.14 -4.62 -17.35
CA GLU A 275 0.09 -4.47 -16.55
C GLU A 275 -0.18 -4.68 -15.03
N LEU A 276 -1.27 -4.13 -14.51
CA LEU A 276 -1.68 -4.34 -13.12
C LEU A 276 -1.98 -5.82 -12.84
N GLU A 277 -2.69 -6.47 -13.74
CA GLU A 277 -3.02 -7.89 -13.67
C GLU A 277 -1.76 -8.76 -13.68
N HIS A 278 -0.88 -8.56 -14.65
CA HIS A 278 0.37 -9.29 -14.79
C HIS A 278 1.24 -9.17 -13.53
N ASN A 279 1.47 -7.94 -13.07
CA ASN A 279 2.27 -7.68 -11.87
C ASN A 279 1.65 -8.28 -10.60
N SER A 280 0.31 -8.27 -10.49
CA SER A 280 -0.39 -8.89 -9.36
C SER A 280 -0.29 -10.41 -9.38
N SER A 281 -0.30 -11.04 -10.56
CA SER A 281 -0.12 -12.49 -10.71
C SER A 281 1.29 -12.93 -10.30
N ILE A 282 2.34 -12.19 -10.74
CA ILE A 282 3.72 -12.43 -10.29
C ILE A 282 3.80 -12.32 -8.77
N ARG A 283 3.25 -11.27 -8.20
CA ARG A 283 3.27 -11.02 -6.76
C ARG A 283 2.56 -12.14 -5.97
N ALA A 284 1.46 -12.69 -6.49
CA ALA A 284 0.76 -13.80 -5.87
C ALA A 284 1.64 -15.07 -5.77
N GLY A 285 2.46 -15.35 -6.79
CA GLY A 285 3.47 -16.42 -6.76
C GLY A 285 4.53 -16.19 -5.68
N GLN A 286 5.09 -14.97 -5.64
CA GLN A 286 6.08 -14.55 -4.63
C GLN A 286 5.55 -14.71 -3.20
N VAL A 287 4.31 -14.30 -2.97
CA VAL A 287 3.62 -14.44 -1.68
C VAL A 287 3.48 -15.90 -1.25
N GLY A 288 3.12 -16.78 -2.18
CA GLY A 288 3.01 -18.22 -1.90
C GLY A 288 4.35 -18.83 -1.47
N GLU A 289 5.45 -18.46 -2.11
CA GLU A 289 6.79 -18.92 -1.78
C GLU A 289 7.24 -18.48 -0.38
N ILE A 290 7.10 -17.17 -0.09
CA ILE A 290 7.47 -16.62 1.23
C ILE A 290 6.60 -17.24 2.32
N ARG A 291 5.28 -17.35 2.10
CA ARG A 291 4.35 -17.89 3.10
C ARG A 291 4.71 -19.32 3.47
N ALA A 292 5.03 -20.16 2.48
CA ALA A 292 5.45 -21.54 2.72
C ALA A 292 6.72 -21.63 3.60
N GLU A 293 7.69 -20.72 3.42
CA GLU A 293 8.91 -20.68 4.23
C GLU A 293 8.62 -20.11 5.65
N MET A 294 7.73 -19.14 5.77
CA MET A 294 7.28 -18.62 7.07
C MET A 294 6.56 -19.70 7.89
N ASP A 295 5.64 -20.43 7.26
CA ASP A 295 4.86 -21.49 7.92
C ASP A 295 5.73 -22.67 8.38
N ALA A 296 6.86 -22.89 7.72
CA ALA A 296 7.85 -23.90 8.10
C ALA A 296 8.87 -23.41 9.14
N SER A 297 8.75 -22.19 9.66
CA SER A 297 9.70 -21.61 10.61
C SER A 297 9.62 -22.31 11.97
N PRO A 298 10.76 -22.77 12.55
CA PRO A 298 10.78 -23.26 13.92
C PRO A 298 10.89 -22.14 14.97
N TYR A 299 11.02 -20.89 14.53
CA TYR A 299 11.23 -19.71 15.37
C TYR A 299 10.07 -18.73 15.23
N PRO A 300 9.84 -17.87 16.23
CA PRO A 300 8.97 -16.71 16.11
C PRO A 300 9.30 -15.87 14.87
N VAL A 301 8.25 -15.44 14.14
CA VAL A 301 8.41 -14.78 12.86
C VAL A 301 8.02 -13.31 12.92
N ILE A 302 8.88 -12.45 12.37
CA ILE A 302 8.58 -11.08 12.02
C ILE A 302 8.72 -10.94 10.51
N LEU A 303 7.74 -10.32 9.86
CA LEU A 303 7.72 -10.02 8.44
C LEU A 303 7.68 -8.51 8.26
N ALA A 304 8.65 -7.95 7.55
CA ALA A 304 8.77 -6.51 7.32
C ALA A 304 9.14 -6.22 5.86
N GLY A 305 8.60 -5.17 5.27
CA GLY A 305 9.01 -4.75 3.93
C GLY A 305 7.93 -4.06 3.12
N ASP A 306 8.28 -3.85 1.84
CA ASP A 306 7.43 -3.28 0.81
C ASP A 306 6.69 -4.39 0.05
N PHE A 307 5.38 -4.47 0.27
CA PHE A 307 4.55 -5.46 -0.41
C PHE A 307 4.04 -4.98 -1.77
N ASN A 308 4.25 -3.70 -2.09
CA ASN A 308 3.75 -3.08 -3.31
C ASN A 308 2.23 -3.25 -3.54
N ASP A 309 1.47 -3.50 -2.47
CA ASP A 309 0.03 -3.75 -2.52
C ASP A 309 -0.69 -3.24 -1.27
N THR A 310 -1.99 -2.96 -1.39
CA THR A 310 -2.80 -2.33 -0.35
C THR A 310 -3.48 -3.34 0.57
N PRO A 311 -4.00 -2.93 1.76
CA PRO A 311 -4.67 -3.83 2.71
C PRO A 311 -5.94 -4.52 2.18
N SER A 312 -6.47 -4.11 1.03
CA SER A 312 -7.60 -4.76 0.34
C SER A 312 -7.19 -5.89 -0.60
N SER A 313 -5.88 -6.15 -0.76
CA SER A 313 -5.36 -7.09 -1.75
C SER A 313 -5.26 -8.53 -1.25
N TYR A 314 -5.17 -9.46 -2.21
CA TYR A 314 -4.79 -10.85 -1.97
C TYR A 314 -3.41 -10.96 -1.30
N THR A 315 -2.44 -10.17 -1.78
CA THR A 315 -1.08 -10.07 -1.24
C THR A 315 -1.08 -9.82 0.26
N TYR A 316 -1.74 -8.74 0.70
CA TYR A 316 -1.83 -8.39 2.12
C TYR A 316 -2.50 -9.50 2.94
N ARG A 317 -3.62 -10.02 2.46
CA ARG A 317 -4.37 -11.06 3.16
C ARG A 317 -3.55 -12.34 3.34
N THR A 318 -2.87 -12.79 2.29
CA THR A 318 -2.09 -14.02 2.32
C THR A 318 -0.82 -13.87 3.16
N MET A 319 -0.08 -12.77 2.98
CA MET A 319 1.12 -12.50 3.79
C MET A 319 0.79 -12.35 5.27
N LYS A 320 -0.32 -11.66 5.58
CA LYS A 320 -0.76 -11.54 6.96
C LYS A 320 -1.13 -12.90 7.56
N GLY A 321 -1.93 -13.71 6.86
CA GLY A 321 -2.45 -14.97 7.43
C GLY A 321 -3.01 -14.75 8.84
N ASP A 322 -2.51 -15.49 9.81
CA ASP A 322 -2.84 -15.38 11.23
C ASP A 322 -1.98 -14.37 12.00
N MET A 323 -0.94 -13.80 11.37
CA MET A 323 -0.07 -12.81 12.02
C MET A 323 -0.83 -11.53 12.38
N THR A 324 -0.28 -10.79 13.31
CA THR A 324 -0.75 -9.46 13.72
C THR A 324 -0.18 -8.40 12.80
N ASP A 325 -1.03 -7.52 12.26
CA ASP A 325 -0.60 -6.29 11.57
C ASP A 325 -0.29 -5.22 12.62
N GLY A 326 0.97 -4.84 12.74
CA GLY A 326 1.46 -3.90 13.76
C GLY A 326 0.72 -2.56 13.75
N PHE A 327 0.35 -2.02 12.57
CA PHE A 327 -0.43 -0.78 12.52
C PHE A 327 -1.84 -0.94 13.07
N ARG A 328 -2.48 -2.09 12.84
CA ARG A 328 -3.82 -2.35 13.37
C ARG A 328 -3.82 -2.61 14.87
N ASP A 329 -2.71 -3.12 15.40
CA ASP A 329 -2.56 -3.46 16.81
C ASP A 329 -2.16 -2.25 17.67
N SER A 330 -1.12 -1.53 17.26
CA SER A 330 -0.48 -0.50 18.08
C SER A 330 -0.16 0.80 17.30
N GLY A 331 -0.77 0.99 16.13
CA GLY A 331 -0.62 2.19 15.32
C GLY A 331 -1.59 3.30 15.70
N SER A 332 -1.33 4.50 15.17
CA SER A 332 -2.23 5.65 15.30
C SER A 332 -2.27 6.51 14.04
N GLY A 333 -3.39 7.20 13.85
CA GLY A 333 -3.58 8.12 12.72
C GLY A 333 -3.79 7.41 11.40
N TYR A 334 -3.19 7.94 10.32
CA TYR A 334 -3.34 7.44 8.97
C TYR A 334 -2.12 6.61 8.54
N GLY A 335 -2.36 5.38 8.06
CA GLY A 335 -1.33 4.39 7.77
C GLY A 335 -0.62 4.49 6.42
N GLY A 336 -0.88 5.51 5.61
CA GLY A 336 -0.28 5.62 4.27
C GLY A 336 1.23 5.80 4.31
N THR A 337 1.96 4.89 3.64
CA THR A 337 3.42 4.81 3.65
C THR A 337 4.06 5.33 2.37
N PHE A 338 3.38 5.24 1.21
CA PHE A 338 3.88 5.68 -0.08
C PHE A 338 3.52 7.15 -0.32
N ARG A 339 4.53 8.02 -0.51
CA ARG A 339 4.35 9.48 -0.57
C ARG A 339 3.68 9.98 -1.84
N TYR A 340 3.68 9.19 -2.91
CA TYR A 340 2.96 9.54 -4.13
C TYR A 340 1.45 9.42 -3.95
N LEU A 341 0.68 9.96 -4.89
CA LEU A 341 -0.79 10.01 -4.84
C LEU A 341 -1.33 10.64 -3.53
N GLY A 342 -0.63 11.63 -2.97
CA GLY A 342 -1.04 12.27 -1.72
C GLY A 342 -0.83 11.41 -0.47
N GLY A 343 -0.04 10.34 -0.56
CA GLY A 343 0.25 9.46 0.57
C GLY A 343 -0.89 8.51 0.93
N VAL A 344 -1.84 8.29 0.03
CA VAL A 344 -3.05 7.50 0.34
C VAL A 344 -2.83 5.99 0.35
N LEU A 345 -1.70 5.50 -0.17
CA LEU A 345 -1.42 4.07 -0.23
C LEU A 345 -0.57 3.63 0.96
N ARG A 346 -0.98 2.57 1.61
CA ARG A 346 -0.19 1.82 2.57
C ARG A 346 0.28 0.55 1.87
N ILE A 347 1.58 0.43 1.65
CA ILE A 347 2.22 -0.68 0.93
C ILE A 347 3.40 -1.26 1.68
N ASP A 348 3.88 -0.60 2.73
CA ASP A 348 4.94 -1.07 3.62
C ASP A 348 4.32 -1.55 4.95
N TYR A 349 4.78 -2.69 5.44
CA TYR A 349 4.19 -3.38 6.57
C TYR A 349 5.23 -3.96 7.51
N ILE A 350 4.85 -4.12 8.79
CA ILE A 350 5.49 -4.99 9.76
C ILE A 350 4.39 -5.85 10.37
N PHE A 351 4.50 -7.18 10.16
CA PHE A 351 3.64 -8.19 10.76
C PHE A 351 4.48 -9.06 11.71
N TYR A 352 3.86 -9.60 12.72
CA TYR A 352 4.50 -10.49 13.70
C TYR A 352 3.51 -11.56 14.18
N ASP A 353 4.04 -12.70 14.58
CA ASP A 353 3.25 -13.80 15.11
C ASP A 353 2.83 -13.57 16.57
N ASP A 354 2.15 -14.55 17.17
CA ASP A 354 1.57 -14.48 18.51
C ASP A 354 2.60 -14.55 19.65
N ALA A 355 3.89 -14.83 19.35
CA ALA A 355 4.97 -14.74 20.34
C ALA A 355 5.25 -13.27 20.74
N PHE A 356 4.76 -12.31 19.96
CA PHE A 356 4.99 -10.89 20.22
C PHE A 356 3.71 -10.15 20.60
N GLU A 357 3.90 -9.07 21.37
CA GLU A 357 2.93 -8.02 21.64
C GLU A 357 3.44 -6.71 21.04
N GLY A 358 2.58 -6.00 20.30
CA GLY A 358 2.89 -4.68 19.78
C GLY A 358 2.73 -3.61 20.85
N ILE A 359 3.80 -2.88 21.11
CA ILE A 359 3.81 -1.75 22.06
C ILE A 359 3.47 -0.46 21.33
N ARG A 360 4.11 -0.24 20.18
CA ARG A 360 3.92 0.97 19.40
C ARG A 360 4.23 0.73 17.92
N TYR A 361 3.45 1.36 17.03
CA TYR A 361 3.73 1.39 15.59
C TYR A 361 3.59 2.81 15.07
N TYR A 362 4.62 3.34 14.39
CA TYR A 362 4.63 4.71 13.93
C TYR A 362 5.51 4.90 12.70
N MET A 363 5.39 6.08 12.09
CA MET A 363 6.16 6.48 10.91
C MET A 363 6.93 7.77 11.26
N PRO A 364 8.27 7.71 11.38
CA PRO A 364 9.12 8.89 11.50
C PRO A 364 8.87 9.90 10.37
N GLN A 365 9.01 11.19 10.68
CA GLN A 365 8.62 12.26 9.74
C GLN A 365 9.70 12.61 8.71
N GLU A 366 10.83 11.90 8.68
CA GLU A 366 11.92 12.15 7.78
C GLU A 366 11.56 11.92 6.31
N ASP A 367 11.99 12.85 5.45
CA ASP A 367 11.81 12.78 4.01
C ASP A 367 13.08 12.25 3.31
N VAL A 368 13.38 10.98 3.54
CA VAL A 368 14.59 10.30 3.05
C VAL A 368 14.36 9.34 1.89
N SER A 369 13.09 9.12 1.53
CA SER A 369 12.67 8.27 0.41
C SER A 369 11.31 8.73 -0.10
N ASP A 370 10.85 8.17 -1.22
CA ASP A 370 9.46 8.25 -1.66
C ASP A 370 8.53 7.32 -0.86
N HIS A 371 9.10 6.46 -0.01
CA HIS A 371 8.40 5.76 1.06
C HIS A 371 8.64 6.45 2.41
N LYS A 372 7.74 6.23 3.36
CA LYS A 372 7.97 6.54 4.77
C LYS A 372 8.56 5.32 5.45
N ALA A 373 9.55 5.55 6.32
CA ALA A 373 9.98 4.50 7.22
C ALA A 373 8.82 4.08 8.13
N VAL A 374 8.74 2.81 8.41
CA VAL A 374 7.78 2.21 9.34
C VAL A 374 8.53 1.60 10.49
N VAL A 375 8.13 1.88 11.72
CA VAL A 375 8.77 1.38 12.95
C VAL A 375 7.74 0.69 13.82
N ALA A 376 8.09 -0.50 14.34
CA ALA A 376 7.35 -1.23 15.34
C ALA A 376 8.21 -1.53 16.57
N GLU A 377 7.66 -1.30 17.73
CA GLU A 377 8.21 -1.70 19.03
C GLU A 377 7.45 -2.94 19.49
N LEU A 378 8.18 -4.03 19.69
CA LEU A 378 7.63 -5.33 20.02
C LEU A 378 8.23 -5.86 21.34
N ARG A 379 7.42 -6.59 22.09
CA ARG A 379 7.82 -7.29 23.30
C ARG A 379 7.47 -8.78 23.17
N PHE A 380 8.32 -9.66 23.66
CA PHE A 380 7.98 -11.07 23.83
C PHE A 380 6.86 -11.25 24.84
N ARG A 381 5.97 -12.18 24.56
CA ARG A 381 4.88 -12.57 25.48
C ARG A 381 5.32 -13.57 26.54
#